data_dfaed83e0312eb3c1c19bdb94baf10c8
#
_entry.id   dfaed83e0312eb3c1c19bdb94baf10c8
#
_cell.length_a   1.000
_cell.length_b   1.000
_cell.length_c   1.000
_cell.angle_alpha   90.00
_cell.angle_beta   90.00
_cell.angle_gamma   90.00
#
_symmetry.space_group_name_H-M   'P 1'
#
loop_
_entity.id
_entity.type
_entity.pdbx_description
1 polymer ?
#
loop_
_entity_poly.entity_id
_entity_poly.type
_entity_poly.pdbx_seq_one_letter_code
_entity_poly.pdbx_strand_id
1 'polypeptide(L)'
;MPVEIEPQIRRFIESHRVAHLATANAERRPSVIPICYAFSDAVFYSVIDEKPKTLSSSQLQRIQNIRSNPHVALVIDDYSEDWEALAYLHVRCLAEILEPGTTKEHPVAIAALRARYPQYSSMHIDARPVIKLVPQRVRFWSAR
;
A
#
# COMPACT_ATOMS: atom_id res chain seq x y z
N MET A 1 -0.50 19.32 3.05
CA MET A 1 -0.28 19.48 1.59
C MET A 1 0.01 18.14 0.97
N PRO A 2 -0.67 17.78 -0.12
CA PRO A 2 -0.32 16.54 -0.82
C PRO A 2 1.08 16.67 -1.42
N VAL A 3 1.80 15.57 -1.40
CA VAL A 3 3.12 15.48 -2.02
C VAL A 3 2.93 15.35 -3.53
N GLU A 4 3.69 16.11 -4.28
CA GLU A 4 3.68 15.99 -5.73
C GLU A 4 4.45 14.76 -6.17
N ILE A 5 3.85 13.98 -7.05
CA ILE A 5 4.46 12.75 -7.59
C ILE A 5 4.83 13.02 -9.04
N GLU A 6 6.13 13.03 -9.30
CA GLU A 6 6.63 13.25 -10.64
C GLU A 6 6.21 12.12 -11.59
N PRO A 7 6.03 12.41 -12.89
CA PRO A 7 5.61 11.38 -13.84
C PRO A 7 6.52 10.13 -13.88
N GLN A 8 7.82 10.31 -13.72
CA GLN A 8 8.76 9.18 -13.69
C GLN A 8 8.49 8.26 -12.48
N ILE A 9 8.22 8.85 -11.33
CA ILE A 9 7.91 8.09 -10.11
C ILE A 9 6.57 7.40 -10.25
N ARG A 10 5.57 8.07 -10.83
CA ARG A 10 4.27 7.47 -11.09
C ARG A 10 4.41 6.23 -11.98
N ARG A 11 5.20 6.33 -13.05
CA ARG A 11 5.43 5.19 -13.94
C ARG A 11 6.08 4.02 -13.20
N PHE A 12 7.02 4.32 -12.31
CA PHE A 12 7.67 3.29 -11.49
C PHE A 12 6.64 2.60 -10.60
N ILE A 13 5.80 3.36 -9.91
CA ILE A 13 4.74 2.82 -9.06
C ILE A 13 3.80 1.92 -9.87
N GLU A 14 3.38 2.38 -11.03
CA GLU A 14 2.41 1.66 -11.86
C GLU A 14 2.99 0.43 -12.54
N SER A 15 4.31 0.36 -12.68
CA SER A 15 4.98 -0.78 -13.32
C SER A 15 5.23 -1.94 -12.36
N HIS A 16 4.94 -1.79 -11.08
CA HIS A 16 5.17 -2.81 -10.07
C HIS A 16 3.85 -3.30 -9.49
N ARG A 17 3.85 -4.51 -8.96
CA ARG A 17 2.66 -5.17 -8.44
C ARG A 17 2.66 -5.36 -6.94
N VAL A 18 3.83 -5.25 -6.30
CA VAL A 18 3.99 -5.50 -4.88
C VAL A 18 4.81 -4.38 -4.27
N ALA A 19 4.37 -3.92 -3.13
CA ALA A 19 5.14 -3.03 -2.27
C ALA A 19 5.36 -3.72 -0.93
N HIS A 20 6.36 -3.29 -0.19
CA HIS A 20 6.61 -3.76 1.18
C HIS A 20 6.20 -2.66 2.13
N LEU A 21 5.21 -2.94 2.96
CA LEU A 21 4.64 -1.97 3.89
C LEU A 21 5.18 -2.22 5.29
N ALA A 22 5.78 -1.19 5.86
CA ALA A 22 6.27 -1.20 7.24
C ALA A 22 5.30 -0.45 8.13
N THR A 23 4.89 -1.09 9.23
CA THR A 23 4.09 -0.48 10.29
C THR A 23 4.80 -0.69 11.62
N ALA A 24 4.43 0.07 12.62
CA ALA A 24 4.93 -0.11 13.97
C ALA A 24 3.79 0.00 14.97
N ASN A 25 3.86 -0.78 16.04
CA ASN A 25 2.83 -0.72 17.08
C ASN A 25 3.13 0.41 18.07
N ALA A 26 2.29 0.54 19.09
CA ALA A 26 2.45 1.57 20.13
C ALA A 26 3.75 1.42 20.91
N GLU A 27 4.34 0.23 20.93
CA GLU A 27 5.60 -0.06 21.62
C GLU A 27 6.80 0.07 20.70
N ARG A 28 6.60 0.64 19.49
CA ARG A 28 7.66 0.89 18.49
C ARG A 28 8.24 -0.39 17.91
N ARG A 29 7.50 -1.50 17.94
CA ARG A 29 7.93 -2.73 17.27
C ARG A 29 7.53 -2.69 15.83
N PRO A 30 8.48 -2.80 14.89
CA PRO A 30 8.17 -2.73 13.46
C PRO A 30 7.71 -4.07 12.91
N SER A 31 6.93 -3.99 11.84
CA SER A 31 6.51 -5.13 11.05
C SER A 31 6.58 -4.77 9.59
N VAL A 32 7.03 -5.68 8.73
CA VAL A 32 7.11 -5.44 7.28
C VAL A 32 6.44 -6.61 6.57
N ILE A 33 5.53 -6.29 5.66
CA ILE A 33 4.82 -7.31 4.87
C ILE A 33 4.69 -6.86 3.42
N PRO A 34 4.60 -7.81 2.47
CA PRO A 34 4.27 -7.47 1.09
C PRO A 34 2.78 -7.16 0.96
N ILE A 35 2.45 -6.19 0.12
CA ILE A 35 1.07 -5.83 -0.17
C ILE A 35 0.88 -5.62 -1.67
N CYS A 36 -0.33 -5.92 -2.15
CA CYS A 36 -0.81 -5.43 -3.42
C CYS A 36 -1.39 -4.04 -3.21
N TYR A 37 -1.32 -3.20 -4.23
CA TYR A 37 -1.77 -1.82 -4.08
C TYR A 37 -2.31 -1.27 -5.39
N ALA A 38 -3.18 -0.28 -5.28
CA ALA A 38 -3.55 0.62 -6.37
C ALA A 38 -3.07 2.02 -6.01
N PHE A 39 -2.76 2.81 -7.03
CA PHE A 39 -2.30 4.19 -6.85
C PHE A 39 -3.20 5.09 -7.68
N SER A 40 -3.88 6.02 -7.01
CA SER A 40 -4.85 6.91 -7.65
C SER A 40 -4.86 8.23 -6.90
N ASP A 41 -4.84 9.34 -7.63
CA ASP A 41 -4.84 10.68 -7.05
C ASP A 41 -3.73 10.87 -6.01
N ALA A 42 -2.54 10.35 -6.33
CA ALA A 42 -1.35 10.43 -5.50
C ALA A 42 -1.49 9.75 -4.14
N VAL A 43 -2.37 8.74 -4.03
CA VAL A 43 -2.62 7.97 -2.81
C VAL A 43 -2.55 6.49 -3.12
N PHE A 44 -1.94 5.72 -2.22
CA PHE A 44 -1.94 4.26 -2.33
C PHE A 44 -3.12 3.67 -1.57
N TYR A 45 -3.68 2.60 -2.12
CA TYR A 45 -4.74 1.84 -1.47
C TYR A 45 -4.36 0.37 -1.46
N SER A 46 -4.55 -0.28 -0.34
CA SER A 46 -4.35 -1.72 -0.20
C SER A 46 -5.53 -2.29 0.59
N VAL A 47 -6.05 -3.43 0.17
CA VAL A 47 -7.18 -4.04 0.84
C VAL A 47 -6.70 -5.21 1.70
N ILE A 48 -7.41 -5.47 2.80
CA ILE A 48 -7.19 -6.68 3.58
C ILE A 48 -7.82 -7.83 2.80
N ASP A 49 -6.99 -8.64 2.17
CA ASP A 49 -7.44 -9.71 1.29
C ASP A 49 -8.30 -10.73 2.05
N GLU A 50 -9.29 -11.27 1.36
CA GLU A 50 -10.06 -12.37 1.88
C GLU A 50 -9.21 -13.63 1.87
N LYS A 51 -9.14 -14.30 3.02
CA LYS A 51 -8.47 -15.60 3.13
C LYS A 51 -9.51 -16.68 3.23
N PRO A 52 -9.17 -17.94 2.88
CA PRO A 52 -10.17 -19.00 2.77
C PRO A 52 -11.02 -19.23 4.01
N LYS A 53 -10.55 -18.90 5.20
CA LYS A 53 -11.31 -19.20 6.43
C LYS A 53 -11.50 -17.97 7.31
N THR A 54 -10.43 -17.27 7.66
CA THR A 54 -10.48 -16.10 8.55
C THR A 54 -9.35 -15.16 8.18
N LEU A 55 -9.41 -13.93 8.69
CA LEU A 55 -8.28 -13.02 8.60
C LEU A 55 -7.10 -13.61 9.36
N SER A 56 -5.92 -13.52 8.78
CA SER A 56 -4.70 -13.94 9.46
C SER A 56 -4.40 -12.98 10.61
N SER A 57 -3.66 -13.48 11.61
CA SER A 57 -3.26 -12.62 12.73
C SER A 57 -2.38 -11.45 12.26
N SER A 58 -1.59 -11.63 11.19
CA SER A 58 -0.74 -10.56 10.67
C SER A 58 -1.57 -9.45 10.03
N GLN A 59 -2.71 -9.79 9.38
CA GLN A 59 -3.60 -8.78 8.82
C GLN A 59 -4.27 -7.98 9.93
N LEU A 60 -4.73 -8.64 10.98
CA LEU A 60 -5.31 -7.96 12.14
C LEU A 60 -4.26 -7.10 12.85
N GLN A 61 -3.04 -7.60 12.99
CA GLN A 61 -1.95 -6.86 13.60
C GLN A 61 -1.62 -5.58 12.83
N ARG A 62 -1.65 -5.65 11.50
CA ARG A 62 -1.41 -4.49 10.64
C ARG A 62 -2.43 -3.39 10.89
N ILE A 63 -3.71 -3.76 10.98
CA ILE A 63 -4.78 -2.79 11.25
C ILE A 63 -4.59 -2.17 12.64
N GLN A 64 -4.30 -2.98 13.64
CA GLN A 64 -4.08 -2.49 15.01
C GLN A 64 -2.88 -1.56 15.06
N ASN A 65 -1.80 -1.90 14.36
CA ASN A 65 -0.61 -1.06 14.30
C ASN A 65 -0.95 0.31 13.71
N ILE A 66 -1.69 0.33 12.60
CA ILE A 66 -2.05 1.59 11.93
C ILE A 66 -2.95 2.44 12.82
N ARG A 67 -3.89 1.82 13.53
CA ARG A 67 -4.79 2.56 14.41
C ARG A 67 -4.06 3.19 15.59
N SER A 68 -3.04 2.52 16.10
CA SER A 68 -2.24 3.07 17.20
C SER A 68 -1.13 3.99 16.73
N ASN A 69 -0.66 3.80 15.48
CA ASN A 69 0.43 4.59 14.91
C ASN A 69 0.22 4.73 13.40
N PRO A 70 -0.28 5.88 12.95
CA PRO A 70 -0.56 6.06 11.52
C PRO A 70 0.69 6.31 10.67
N HIS A 71 1.86 6.48 11.28
CA HIS A 71 3.09 6.70 10.53
C HIS A 71 3.61 5.37 10.01
N VAL A 72 3.63 5.24 8.69
CA VAL A 72 4.05 4.01 8.01
C VAL A 72 5.01 4.36 6.89
N ALA A 73 5.63 3.34 6.32
CA ALA A 73 6.49 3.53 5.15
C ALA A 73 6.31 2.34 4.21
N LEU A 74 6.53 2.60 2.92
CA LEU A 74 6.55 1.53 1.95
C LEU A 74 7.75 1.65 1.03
N VAL A 75 8.16 0.50 0.49
CA VAL A 75 9.24 0.41 -0.50
C VAL A 75 8.74 -0.40 -1.68
N ILE A 76 9.06 0.11 -2.88
CA ILE A 76 8.90 -0.61 -4.13
C ILE A 76 10.29 -0.64 -4.75
N ASP A 77 10.75 -1.82 -5.19
CA ASP A 77 12.12 -1.91 -5.66
C ASP A 77 12.30 -2.87 -6.83
N ASP A 78 13.37 -2.63 -7.58
CA ASP A 78 13.86 -3.53 -8.61
C ASP A 78 15.21 -4.08 -8.17
N TYR A 79 15.31 -5.40 -8.16
CA TYR A 79 16.60 -6.06 -8.03
C TYR A 79 17.02 -6.66 -9.36
N SER A 80 18.31 -6.59 -9.64
CA SER A 80 18.92 -7.19 -10.82
C SER A 80 20.35 -7.55 -10.47
N GLU A 81 20.86 -8.64 -11.05
CA GLU A 81 22.28 -8.94 -10.94
C GLU A 81 23.13 -7.93 -11.70
N ASP A 82 22.53 -7.21 -12.64
CA ASP A 82 23.13 -6.01 -13.23
C ASP A 82 22.80 -4.83 -12.31
N TRP A 83 23.74 -4.44 -11.51
CA TRP A 83 23.52 -3.39 -10.51
C TRP A 83 23.29 -2.00 -11.09
N GLU A 84 23.56 -1.81 -12.37
CA GLU A 84 23.17 -0.56 -13.04
C GLU A 84 21.67 -0.46 -13.28
N ALA A 85 20.96 -1.58 -13.12
CA ALA A 85 19.51 -1.61 -13.25
C ALA A 85 18.77 -1.54 -11.91
N LEU A 86 19.47 -1.35 -10.80
CA LEU A 86 18.84 -1.24 -9.49
C LEU A 86 18.07 0.06 -9.36
N ALA A 87 16.93 -0.01 -8.70
CA ALA A 87 16.13 1.18 -8.38
C ALA A 87 15.25 0.88 -7.17
N TYR A 88 14.92 1.91 -6.41
CA TYR A 88 13.91 1.77 -5.37
C TYR A 88 13.19 3.08 -5.13
N LEU A 89 11.97 2.93 -4.66
CA LEU A 89 11.13 4.04 -4.20
C LEU A 89 10.82 3.81 -2.73
N HIS A 90 11.11 4.80 -1.91
CA HIS A 90 10.78 4.80 -0.49
C HIS A 90 9.77 5.91 -0.24
N VAL A 91 8.64 5.57 0.38
CA VAL A 91 7.58 6.54 0.65
C VAL A 91 7.19 6.47 2.11
N ARG A 92 7.29 7.60 2.80
CA ARG A 92 6.70 7.75 4.14
C ARG A 92 5.28 8.24 3.98
N CYS A 93 4.36 7.58 4.67
CA CYS A 93 2.93 7.84 4.53
C CYS A 93 2.27 8.03 5.88
N LEU A 94 1.13 8.73 5.86
CA LEU A 94 0.14 8.61 6.91
C LEU A 94 -0.92 7.63 6.46
N ALA A 95 -1.23 6.67 7.32
CA ALA A 95 -2.18 5.60 7.00
C ALA A 95 -3.51 5.83 7.70
N GLU A 96 -4.56 5.43 7.01
CA GLU A 96 -5.93 5.50 7.52
C GLU A 96 -6.66 4.23 7.11
N ILE A 97 -7.51 3.72 7.98
CA ILE A 97 -8.34 2.56 7.69
C ILE A 97 -9.69 3.04 7.18
N LEU A 98 -10.06 2.64 5.97
CA LEU A 98 -11.37 2.93 5.39
C LEU A 98 -12.25 1.71 5.61
N GLU A 99 -13.23 1.82 6.50
CA GLU A 99 -14.16 0.74 6.74
C GLU A 99 -15.23 0.71 5.66
N PRO A 100 -15.70 -0.48 5.24
CA PRO A 100 -16.75 -0.58 4.24
C PRO A 100 -18.02 0.17 4.69
N GLY A 101 -18.62 0.89 3.74
CA GLY A 101 -19.87 1.59 4.00
C GLY A 101 -19.77 2.88 4.80
N THR A 102 -18.57 3.32 5.15
CA THR A 102 -18.40 4.53 5.97
C THR A 102 -17.96 5.75 5.18
N THR A 103 -17.37 5.56 3.99
CA THR A 103 -16.89 6.67 3.17
C THR A 103 -17.22 6.42 1.71
N LYS A 104 -17.25 7.51 0.92
CA LYS A 104 -17.36 7.41 -0.54
C LYS A 104 -16.07 6.94 -1.17
N GLU A 105 -14.97 7.06 -0.47
CA GLU A 105 -13.64 6.70 -0.97
C GLU A 105 -13.43 5.19 -1.00
N HIS A 106 -14.01 4.45 -0.06
CA HIS A 106 -13.84 3.00 0.02
C HIS A 106 -14.21 2.28 -1.30
N PRO A 107 -15.42 2.48 -1.88
CA PRO A 107 -15.74 1.79 -3.12
C PRO A 107 -14.90 2.24 -4.31
N VAL A 108 -14.40 3.47 -4.32
CA VAL A 108 -13.49 3.95 -5.35
C VAL A 108 -12.16 3.20 -5.26
N ALA A 109 -11.65 3.01 -4.05
CA ALA A 109 -10.42 2.24 -3.82
C ALA A 109 -10.59 0.78 -4.25
N ILE A 110 -11.72 0.17 -3.91
CA ILE A 110 -12.02 -1.21 -4.30
C ILE A 110 -12.04 -1.35 -5.83
N ALA A 111 -12.69 -0.41 -6.52
CA ALA A 111 -12.75 -0.44 -7.98
C ALA A 111 -11.35 -0.32 -8.60
N ALA A 112 -10.50 0.53 -8.06
CA ALA A 112 -9.12 0.68 -8.54
C ALA A 112 -8.31 -0.59 -8.34
N LEU A 113 -8.48 -1.26 -7.19
CA LEU A 113 -7.79 -2.52 -6.92
C LEU A 113 -8.27 -3.64 -7.83
N ARG A 114 -9.58 -3.74 -8.08
CA ARG A 114 -10.12 -4.75 -9.00
C ARG A 114 -9.67 -4.52 -10.43
N ALA A 115 -9.56 -3.28 -10.86
CA ALA A 115 -9.08 -2.96 -12.20
C ALA A 115 -7.63 -3.39 -12.39
N ARG A 116 -6.85 -3.33 -11.32
CA ARG A 116 -5.42 -3.64 -11.38
C ARG A 116 -5.11 -5.12 -11.18
N TYR A 117 -5.86 -5.80 -10.31
CA TYR A 117 -5.63 -7.21 -9.96
C TYR A 117 -6.87 -8.02 -10.31
N PRO A 118 -6.86 -8.74 -11.46
CA PRO A 118 -8.03 -9.53 -11.87
C PRO A 118 -8.48 -10.55 -10.83
N GLN A 119 -7.55 -11.02 -9.99
CA GLN A 119 -7.87 -11.98 -8.93
C GLN A 119 -8.91 -11.44 -7.95
N TYR A 120 -8.98 -10.13 -7.78
CA TYR A 120 -9.94 -9.51 -6.86
C TYR A 120 -11.37 -9.53 -7.37
N SER A 121 -11.59 -9.84 -8.66
CA SER A 121 -12.95 -9.86 -9.22
C SER A 121 -13.80 -10.98 -8.63
N SER A 122 -13.17 -12.07 -8.18
CA SER A 122 -13.88 -13.22 -7.57
C SER A 122 -13.82 -13.22 -6.04
N MET A 123 -13.30 -12.15 -5.43
CA MET A 123 -13.16 -12.05 -3.98
C MET A 123 -14.09 -10.96 -3.44
N HIS A 124 -14.57 -11.15 -2.21
CA HIS A 124 -15.51 -10.22 -1.56
C HIS A 124 -14.74 -9.08 -0.86
N ILE A 125 -13.84 -8.41 -1.61
CA ILE A 125 -13.03 -7.35 -1.02
C ILE A 125 -13.85 -6.08 -0.70
N ASP A 126 -15.00 -5.91 -1.34
CA ASP A 126 -15.88 -4.77 -1.05
C ASP A 126 -16.42 -4.78 0.37
N ALA A 127 -16.38 -5.92 1.06
CA ALA A 127 -16.76 -6.03 2.47
C ALA A 127 -15.55 -5.95 3.41
N ARG A 128 -14.36 -5.60 2.88
CA ARG A 128 -13.12 -5.59 3.66
C ARG A 128 -12.59 -4.17 3.85
N PRO A 129 -11.89 -3.92 4.96
CA PRO A 129 -11.24 -2.62 5.14
C PRO A 129 -10.17 -2.36 4.10
N VAL A 130 -10.03 -1.10 3.72
CA VAL A 130 -8.97 -0.63 2.83
C VAL A 130 -8.01 0.20 3.66
N ILE A 131 -6.72 -0.01 3.44
CA ILE A 131 -5.68 0.83 4.01
C ILE A 131 -5.38 1.92 2.99
N LYS A 132 -5.62 3.16 3.39
CA LYS A 132 -5.29 4.34 2.60
C LYS A 132 -3.93 4.87 3.07
N LEU A 133 -3.00 5.07 2.13
CA LEU A 133 -1.65 5.51 2.42
C LEU A 133 -1.39 6.83 1.70
N VAL A 134 -1.33 7.92 2.48
CA VAL A 134 -1.14 9.26 1.94
C VAL A 134 0.35 9.61 2.02
N PRO A 135 1.04 9.73 0.88
CA PRO A 135 2.46 10.05 0.89
C PRO A 135 2.75 11.37 1.58
N GLN A 136 3.76 11.37 2.44
CA GLN A 136 4.27 12.55 3.12
C GLN A 136 5.66 12.92 2.62
N ARG A 137 6.47 11.91 2.28
CA ARG A 137 7.82 12.12 1.79
C ARG A 137 8.17 10.99 0.83
N VAL A 138 8.70 11.36 -0.33
CA VAL A 138 9.02 10.42 -1.41
C VAL A 138 10.50 10.54 -1.72
N ARG A 139 11.17 9.40 -1.78
CA ARG A 139 12.58 9.33 -2.20
C ARG A 139 12.71 8.25 -3.26
N PHE A 140 13.13 8.66 -4.44
CA PHE A 140 13.40 7.73 -5.53
C PHE A 140 14.90 7.69 -5.79
N TRP A 141 15.43 6.48 -5.93
CA TRP A 141 16.82 6.26 -6.28
C TRP A 141 16.92 5.27 -7.43
N SER A 142 17.80 5.54 -8.37
CA SER A 142 18.08 4.67 -9.50
C SER A 142 19.58 4.68 -9.74
N ALA A 143 20.13 3.54 -10.12
CA ALA A 143 21.56 3.42 -10.43
C ALA A 143 21.95 4.13 -11.73
N ARG A 144 20.96 4.52 -12.54
CA ARG A 144 21.19 5.25 -13.82
C ARG A 144 20.80 6.70 -13.73
#